data_e0ffc93459b1395a15e565920d0b4d9b
#
_entry.id   e0ffc93459b1395a15e565920d0b4d9b
#
_cell.length_a   1.000
_cell.length_b   1.000
_cell.length_c   1.000
_cell.angle_alpha   90.00
_cell.angle_beta   90.00
_cell.angle_gamma   90.00
#
_symmetry.space_group_name_H-M   'P 1'
#
loop_
_entity.id
_entity.type
_entity.pdbx_description
1 polymer ?
#
loop_
_entity_poly.entity_id
_entity_poly.type
_entity_poly.pdbx_seq_one_letter_code
_entity_poly.pdbx_strand_id
1 'polypeptide(L)'
;MAAAMKAQKTGLLELRVTVDRWIRVLATLTEDTLTVNPGEGAEEPAKPNPSPAGAINGDPPNLSSSPVPETITNVKRTVRVTKQDVGGLGISIKGGKENKMPILISKIFKGLAADQTEALYVGDAILSVNGFDLREATHDEAVQALKKTGKEVILEVKYIKEMSAFFKNSGSPGAALPWESPPSTPQRGTELSPAEVKEPRSIPLKMCQVSRKQCPPDTENRYFEVISSSRKNSVFLRAKDPAMAQSWYNAIQAGSANLLPRVKEEMKSMQLGMEVKHLGWITEQVTQGPEKPVLAMLTDKDLLLYPSLPESKESLSNPTKSHPLIATRLVHSGPGKSSPLLDSDLSFGLRSGTKQGVETHVFRVDSAKELSTWTHLLVEGCHNAAELIKEVTTACSWNGKECTLGVHIDEGFTLFTEEMGVRKSILLQQPFERLRMSSDDGVRMMFLDFGGPEAEIQLDLHSCPKIIVFIIHSFLSAKVKRLGLLA
;
A
#
# COMPACT_ATOMS: atom_id res chain seq x y z
N MET A 1 -34.33 18.08 18.72
CA MET A 1 -33.18 18.72 19.42
C MET A 1 -32.02 17.75 19.32
N ALA A 2 -31.04 18.05 18.43
CA ALA A 2 -29.80 17.27 18.38
C ALA A 2 -29.04 17.56 19.67
N ALA A 3 -28.79 16.54 20.48
CA ALA A 3 -27.88 16.67 21.61
C ALA A 3 -26.54 17.12 21.10
N ALA A 4 -26.05 18.25 21.61
CA ALA A 4 -24.73 18.77 21.27
C ALA A 4 -23.72 17.69 21.68
N MET A 5 -23.07 17.06 20.70
CA MET A 5 -22.03 16.07 20.95
C MET A 5 -20.89 16.72 21.71
N LYS A 6 -20.57 16.15 22.86
CA LYS A 6 -19.51 16.67 23.73
C LYS A 6 -18.16 16.50 23.05
N ALA A 7 -17.45 17.62 22.90
CA ALA A 7 -16.08 17.59 22.41
C ALA A 7 -15.18 16.84 23.39
N GLN A 8 -14.45 15.84 22.91
CA GLN A 8 -13.48 15.05 23.69
C GLN A 8 -12.10 15.72 23.69
N LYS A 9 -11.76 16.38 22.60
CA LYS A 9 -10.50 17.09 22.42
C LYS A 9 -10.71 18.29 21.51
N THR A 10 -10.15 19.41 21.88
CA THR A 10 -10.19 20.65 21.10
C THR A 10 -8.80 21.29 21.13
N GLY A 11 -8.35 21.82 20.02
CA GLY A 11 -7.05 22.49 19.97
C GLY A 11 -6.79 23.20 18.66
N LEU A 12 -5.81 24.07 18.66
CA LEU A 12 -5.33 24.77 17.48
C LEU A 12 -4.30 23.92 16.75
N LEU A 13 -4.53 23.69 15.48
CA LEU A 13 -3.64 23.01 14.56
C LEU A 13 -3.44 23.85 13.31
N GLU A 14 -2.57 23.42 12.43
CA GLU A 14 -2.40 24.01 11.11
C GLU A 14 -2.82 23.01 10.05
N LEU A 15 -3.67 23.45 9.13
CA LEU A 15 -4.15 22.68 7.99
C LEU A 15 -3.36 23.08 6.75
N ARG A 16 -2.85 22.06 6.05
CA ARG A 16 -2.19 22.26 4.76
C ARG A 16 -3.23 22.52 3.67
N VAL A 17 -3.13 23.64 2.99
CA VAL A 17 -3.99 24.03 1.88
C VAL A 17 -3.32 23.89 0.52
N THR A 18 -2.02 24.16 0.46
CA THR A 18 -1.14 23.88 -0.68
C THR A 18 0.18 23.31 -0.19
N VAL A 19 1.06 22.92 -1.10
CA VAL A 19 2.37 22.35 -0.73
C VAL A 19 3.13 23.23 0.27
N ASP A 20 3.02 24.56 0.12
CA ASP A 20 3.78 25.52 0.91
C ASP A 20 2.92 26.40 1.84
N ARG A 21 1.59 26.18 1.83
CA ARG A 21 0.68 27.03 2.60
C ARG A 21 -0.07 26.27 3.67
N TRP A 22 0.06 26.76 4.88
CA TRP A 22 -0.64 26.28 6.08
C TRP A 22 -1.54 27.38 6.63
N ILE A 23 -2.70 27.02 7.12
CA ILE A 23 -3.62 27.91 7.81
C ILE A 23 -3.91 27.41 9.22
N ARG A 24 -4.11 28.33 10.16
CA ARG A 24 -4.55 27.96 11.51
C ARG A 24 -6.00 27.52 11.49
N VAL A 25 -6.27 26.43 12.18
CA VAL A 25 -7.60 25.86 12.30
C VAL A 25 -7.88 25.46 13.74
N LEU A 26 -9.16 25.49 14.11
CA LEU A 26 -9.63 24.89 15.34
C LEU A 26 -10.08 23.45 15.02
N ALA A 27 -9.38 22.47 15.57
CA ALA A 27 -9.75 21.08 15.47
C ALA A 27 -10.59 20.66 16.67
N THR A 28 -11.68 20.00 16.42
CA THR A 28 -12.59 19.47 17.45
C THR A 28 -12.83 17.99 17.19
N LEU A 29 -12.51 17.16 18.17
CA LEU A 29 -12.76 15.72 18.14
C LEU A 29 -13.96 15.41 19.02
N THR A 30 -14.95 14.78 18.42
CA THR A 30 -16.11 14.18 19.13
C THR A 30 -15.97 12.66 19.15
N GLU A 31 -17.00 11.95 19.62
CA GLU A 31 -17.00 10.48 19.65
C GLU A 31 -16.90 9.86 18.25
N ASP A 32 -17.41 10.54 17.24
CA ASP A 32 -17.55 9.98 15.89
C ASP A 32 -17.01 10.85 14.76
N THR A 33 -16.53 12.06 15.06
CA THR A 33 -16.15 13.03 14.02
C THR A 33 -14.98 13.90 14.44
N LEU A 34 -14.06 14.12 13.50
CA LEU A 34 -13.06 15.17 13.56
C LEU A 34 -13.53 16.34 12.70
N THR A 35 -13.73 17.50 13.32
CA THR A 35 -14.10 18.75 12.63
C THR A 35 -12.93 19.73 12.66
N VAL A 36 -12.64 20.31 11.52
CA VAL A 36 -11.58 21.29 11.34
C VAL A 36 -12.20 22.58 10.82
N ASN A 37 -12.18 23.62 11.66
CA ASN A 37 -12.73 24.92 11.34
C ASN A 37 -11.61 25.94 11.10
N PRO A 38 -11.53 26.53 9.88
CA PRO A 38 -10.71 27.72 9.66
C PRO A 38 -11.30 28.88 10.46
N GLY A 39 -10.52 29.49 11.37
CA GLY A 39 -11.00 30.64 12.14
C GLY A 39 -11.19 31.88 11.28
N GLU A 40 -12.09 32.78 11.69
CA GLU A 40 -12.10 34.14 11.19
C GLU A 40 -10.76 34.80 11.55
N GLY A 41 -9.92 35.05 10.56
CA GLY A 41 -8.55 35.51 10.75
C GLY A 41 -7.45 34.52 10.39
N ALA A 42 -7.82 33.43 9.66
CA ALA A 42 -6.88 32.48 9.08
C ALA A 42 -5.97 33.09 7.97
N GLU A 43 -6.15 34.34 7.64
CA GLU A 43 -5.15 35.10 6.90
C GLU A 43 -4.03 35.44 7.87
N GLU A 44 -2.80 34.99 7.59
CA GLU A 44 -1.64 35.62 8.22
C GLU A 44 -1.82 37.13 8.08
N PRO A 45 -1.63 37.93 9.18
CA PRO A 45 -1.56 39.35 9.02
C PRO A 45 -0.47 39.61 8.00
N ALA A 46 -0.84 40.23 6.90
CA ALA A 46 0.11 40.74 5.93
C ALA A 46 1.17 41.47 6.75
N LYS A 47 2.40 40.95 6.73
CA LYS A 47 3.51 41.68 7.34
C LYS A 47 3.46 43.10 6.80
N PRO A 48 3.47 44.12 7.63
CA PRO A 48 3.47 45.49 7.15
C PRO A 48 4.65 45.62 6.19
N ASN A 49 4.38 46.06 4.99
CA ASN A 49 5.40 46.37 4.03
C ASN A 49 6.45 47.25 4.71
N PRO A 50 7.69 46.84 4.82
CA PRO A 50 8.75 47.79 5.12
C PRO A 50 8.91 48.64 3.86
N SER A 51 8.84 49.93 4.08
CA SER A 51 9.16 50.96 3.09
C SER A 51 10.47 50.67 2.38
N PRO A 52 10.61 51.09 1.12
CA PRO A 52 11.73 50.68 0.28
C PRO A 52 12.99 51.41 0.70
N ALA A 53 13.87 50.72 1.38
CA ALA A 53 15.26 51.14 1.50
C ALA A 53 16.13 49.91 1.67
N GLY A 54 16.81 49.53 0.58
CA GLY A 54 17.89 48.58 0.63
C GLY A 54 17.48 47.19 0.05
N ALA A 55 17.84 47.02 -1.20
CA ALA A 55 17.86 45.74 -1.86
C ALA A 55 18.69 44.71 -1.07
N ILE A 56 18.06 43.71 -0.48
CA ILE A 56 18.68 42.42 -0.18
C ILE A 56 17.66 41.38 -0.51
N ASN A 57 17.98 40.59 -1.52
CA ASN A 57 17.24 39.44 -2.02
C ASN A 57 16.94 38.48 -0.87
N GLY A 58 15.66 38.37 -0.53
CA GLY A 58 15.16 37.27 0.30
C GLY A 58 14.50 36.24 -0.58
N ASP A 59 15.25 35.21 -0.98
CA ASP A 59 14.69 34.04 -1.64
C ASP A 59 13.74 33.28 -0.71
N PRO A 60 12.61 32.75 -1.23
CA PRO A 60 11.75 31.86 -0.44
C PRO A 60 12.53 30.60 -0.09
N PRO A 61 12.43 30.10 1.15
CA PRO A 61 13.19 28.94 1.58
C PRO A 61 12.59 27.71 0.94
N ASN A 62 13.26 27.10 -0.03
CA ASN A 62 13.25 25.67 -0.38
C ASN A 62 13.46 25.30 -1.86
N LEU A 63 13.68 26.24 -2.75
CA LEU A 63 14.11 25.95 -4.10
C LEU A 63 15.29 26.83 -4.44
N SER A 64 16.46 26.23 -4.66
CA SER A 64 17.59 26.89 -5.30
C SER A 64 17.19 27.21 -6.75
N SER A 65 16.51 28.33 -6.93
CA SER A 65 16.21 28.88 -8.25
C SER A 65 17.11 30.08 -8.52
N SER A 66 18.42 29.85 -8.48
CA SER A 66 19.34 30.80 -9.08
C SER A 66 19.05 30.88 -10.56
N PRO A 67 18.94 32.08 -11.15
CA PRO A 67 18.74 32.20 -12.59
C PRO A 67 19.92 31.54 -13.30
N VAL A 68 19.62 30.64 -14.23
CA VAL A 68 20.64 29.94 -15.00
C VAL A 68 21.34 30.93 -15.91
N PRO A 69 22.67 31.08 -15.82
CA PRO A 69 23.41 31.96 -16.71
C PRO A 69 23.25 31.49 -18.16
N GLU A 70 22.96 32.37 -19.09
CA GLU A 70 22.86 32.03 -20.52
C GLU A 70 24.16 31.46 -21.08
N THR A 71 25.29 31.77 -20.45
CA THR A 71 26.63 31.29 -20.83
C THR A 71 26.84 29.79 -20.71
N ILE A 72 26.02 29.09 -19.91
CA ILE A 72 26.15 27.62 -19.70
C ILE A 72 25.15 26.82 -20.54
N THR A 73 24.23 27.49 -21.25
CA THR A 73 23.22 26.79 -22.07
C THR A 73 23.89 25.97 -23.16
N ASN A 74 23.55 24.67 -23.21
CA ASN A 74 24.11 23.69 -24.17
C ASN A 74 25.63 23.46 -24.09
N VAL A 75 26.26 23.92 -23.03
CA VAL A 75 27.69 23.70 -22.79
C VAL A 75 27.90 22.55 -21.81
N LYS A 76 28.75 21.59 -22.16
CA LYS A 76 29.15 20.51 -21.27
C LYS A 76 30.00 21.06 -20.13
N ARG A 77 29.61 20.73 -18.90
CA ARG A 77 30.33 21.14 -17.68
C ARG A 77 30.71 19.91 -16.87
N THR A 78 31.79 20.01 -16.14
CA THR A 78 32.19 19.00 -15.16
C THR A 78 32.05 19.59 -13.77
N VAL A 79 31.27 18.95 -12.92
CA VAL A 79 30.99 19.41 -11.55
C VAL A 79 31.44 18.34 -10.57
N ARG A 80 32.24 18.71 -9.60
CA ARG A 80 32.63 17.86 -8.48
C ARG A 80 31.71 18.09 -7.30
N VAL A 81 31.05 17.02 -6.82
CA VAL A 81 30.19 17.04 -5.65
C VAL A 81 30.79 16.16 -4.56
N THR A 82 30.92 16.69 -3.36
CA THR A 82 31.33 15.92 -2.19
C THR A 82 30.12 15.55 -1.40
N LYS A 83 29.78 14.25 -1.37
CA LYS A 83 28.64 13.74 -0.58
C LYS A 83 28.86 14.01 0.90
N GLN A 84 27.78 14.42 1.57
CA GLN A 84 27.71 14.46 3.01
C GLN A 84 27.35 13.10 3.58
N ASP A 85 27.68 12.84 4.84
CA ASP A 85 27.38 11.56 5.51
C ASP A 85 25.86 11.32 5.61
N VAL A 86 25.07 12.37 5.58
CA VAL A 86 23.60 12.34 5.56
C VAL A 86 23.09 13.11 4.35
N GLY A 87 22.14 12.54 3.60
CA GLY A 87 21.47 13.21 2.49
C GLY A 87 22.08 12.94 1.10
N GLY A 88 23.18 12.22 0.99
CA GLY A 88 23.78 11.84 -0.29
C GLY A 88 24.17 13.02 -1.17
N LEU A 89 23.79 12.98 -2.46
CA LEU A 89 24.02 14.07 -3.42
C LEU A 89 23.07 15.25 -3.24
N GLY A 90 21.90 15.04 -2.69
CA GLY A 90 20.90 16.10 -2.53
C GLY A 90 20.22 16.52 -3.84
N ILE A 91 19.96 15.58 -4.73
CA ILE A 91 19.23 15.81 -5.99
C ILE A 91 18.12 14.78 -6.17
N SER A 92 17.09 15.16 -6.94
CA SER A 92 16.16 14.23 -7.56
C SER A 92 16.34 14.26 -9.06
N ILE A 93 16.17 13.13 -9.72
CA ILE A 93 16.30 12.99 -11.16
C ILE A 93 14.98 12.51 -11.79
N LYS A 94 14.80 12.87 -13.07
CA LYS A 94 13.72 12.40 -13.93
C LYS A 94 14.31 11.96 -15.28
N GLY A 95 13.50 11.26 -16.05
CA GLY A 95 13.91 10.80 -17.38
C GLY A 95 14.49 9.39 -17.35
N GLY A 96 15.17 9.03 -18.41
CA GLY A 96 15.75 7.72 -18.68
C GLY A 96 15.37 7.23 -20.08
N LYS A 97 16.11 6.25 -20.57
CA LYS A 97 15.93 5.68 -21.92
C LYS A 97 14.50 5.21 -22.18
N GLU A 98 13.87 4.56 -21.20
CA GLU A 98 12.49 4.09 -21.25
C GLU A 98 11.47 5.21 -21.47
N ASN A 99 11.80 6.42 -21.03
CA ASN A 99 10.97 7.62 -21.19
C ASN A 99 11.39 8.46 -22.41
N LYS A 100 12.37 7.98 -23.21
CA LYS A 100 12.94 8.73 -24.36
C LYS A 100 13.44 10.12 -23.96
N MET A 101 13.91 10.26 -22.75
CA MET A 101 14.43 11.49 -22.17
C MET A 101 15.82 11.28 -21.57
N PRO A 102 16.69 12.29 -21.61
CA PRO A 102 17.93 12.24 -20.84
C PRO A 102 17.65 12.20 -19.34
N ILE A 103 18.63 11.79 -18.55
CA ILE A 103 18.57 11.89 -17.09
C ILE A 103 18.70 13.35 -16.69
N LEU A 104 17.64 13.93 -16.16
CA LEU A 104 17.56 15.36 -15.82
C LEU A 104 17.49 15.56 -14.31
N ILE A 105 18.17 16.58 -13.81
CA ILE A 105 18.00 17.05 -12.45
C ILE A 105 16.64 17.74 -12.33
N SER A 106 15.71 17.16 -11.57
CA SER A 106 14.38 17.70 -11.36
C SER A 106 14.26 18.51 -10.07
N LYS A 107 15.13 18.27 -9.10
CA LYS A 107 15.20 19.00 -7.83
C LYS A 107 16.61 19.05 -7.30
N ILE A 108 16.97 20.17 -6.69
CA ILE A 108 18.19 20.34 -5.89
C ILE A 108 17.74 20.75 -4.49
N PHE A 109 18.10 19.95 -3.49
CA PHE A 109 17.72 20.19 -2.10
C PHE A 109 18.67 21.20 -1.45
N LYS A 110 18.11 22.28 -0.95
CA LYS A 110 18.86 23.38 -0.34
C LYS A 110 19.71 22.90 0.85
N GLY A 111 20.96 23.34 0.89
CA GLY A 111 21.90 23.02 1.95
C GLY A 111 22.59 21.65 1.83
N LEU A 112 22.20 20.81 0.88
CA LEU A 112 22.85 19.52 0.64
C LEU A 112 24.00 19.62 -0.38
N ALA A 113 24.69 18.53 -0.62
CA ALA A 113 25.94 18.48 -1.36
C ALA A 113 25.89 19.15 -2.75
N ALA A 114 24.85 18.89 -3.53
CA ALA A 114 24.71 19.48 -4.86
C ALA A 114 24.46 20.99 -4.81
N ASP A 115 23.65 21.46 -3.87
CA ASP A 115 23.37 22.87 -3.68
C ASP A 115 24.62 23.67 -3.27
N GLN A 116 25.47 23.07 -2.44
CA GLN A 116 26.73 23.68 -2.00
C GLN A 116 27.73 23.90 -3.11
N THR A 117 27.63 23.21 -4.24
CA THR A 117 28.51 23.40 -5.39
C THR A 117 28.23 24.70 -6.13
N GLU A 118 27.01 25.24 -6.03
CA GLU A 118 26.51 26.39 -6.79
C GLU A 118 26.71 26.26 -8.31
N ALA A 119 26.97 25.05 -8.81
CA ALA A 119 27.33 24.77 -10.20
C ALA A 119 26.31 23.84 -10.90
N LEU A 120 25.32 23.33 -10.19
CA LEU A 120 24.25 22.48 -10.71
C LEU A 120 22.92 23.24 -10.74
N TYR A 121 22.13 22.98 -11.76
CA TYR A 121 20.85 23.65 -11.98
C TYR A 121 19.74 22.62 -12.25
N VAL A 122 18.53 22.91 -11.81
CA VAL A 122 17.35 22.16 -12.22
C VAL A 122 17.19 22.28 -13.74
N GLY A 123 17.09 21.15 -14.42
CA GLY A 123 17.10 21.06 -15.89
C GLY A 123 18.45 20.65 -16.48
N ASP A 124 19.49 20.52 -15.66
CA ASP A 124 20.75 19.91 -16.12
C ASP A 124 20.55 18.44 -16.49
N ALA A 125 20.99 18.05 -17.67
CA ALA A 125 21.11 16.64 -18.06
C ALA A 125 22.41 16.06 -17.51
N ILE A 126 22.34 14.95 -16.80
CA ILE A 126 23.52 14.24 -16.31
C ILE A 126 23.99 13.28 -17.40
N LEU A 127 25.15 13.58 -18.00
CA LEU A 127 25.72 12.82 -19.11
C LEU A 127 26.56 11.64 -18.61
N SER A 128 27.27 11.83 -17.51
CA SER A 128 28.03 10.76 -16.87
C SER A 128 28.23 11.01 -15.38
N VAL A 129 28.49 9.93 -14.64
CA VAL A 129 28.83 9.95 -13.22
C VAL A 129 30.10 9.12 -13.01
N ASN A 130 31.15 9.76 -12.51
CA ASN A 130 32.50 9.13 -12.34
C ASN A 130 32.98 8.36 -13.58
N GLY A 131 32.75 8.92 -14.75
CA GLY A 131 33.12 8.31 -16.04
C GLY A 131 32.15 7.27 -16.58
N PHE A 132 31.10 6.91 -15.82
CA PHE A 132 30.05 6.01 -16.29
C PHE A 132 29.00 6.78 -17.11
N ASP A 133 28.86 6.40 -18.37
CA ASP A 133 27.96 7.07 -19.33
C ASP A 133 26.48 6.81 -18.98
N LEU A 134 25.70 7.88 -18.80
CA LEU A 134 24.25 7.82 -18.49
C LEU A 134 23.37 8.24 -19.66
N ARG A 135 23.92 8.54 -20.83
CA ARG A 135 23.13 9.05 -21.99
C ARG A 135 22.10 8.04 -22.48
N GLU A 136 22.41 6.75 -22.39
CA GLU A 136 21.56 5.64 -22.80
C GLU A 136 21.08 4.80 -21.59
N ALA A 137 21.22 5.32 -20.39
CA ALA A 137 20.80 4.62 -19.16
C ALA A 137 19.28 4.70 -18.94
N THR A 138 18.72 3.64 -18.39
CA THR A 138 17.37 3.69 -17.82
C THR A 138 17.37 4.54 -16.54
N HIS A 139 16.19 4.94 -16.08
CA HIS A 139 16.07 5.68 -14.84
C HIS A 139 16.69 4.93 -13.66
N ASP A 140 16.39 3.65 -13.54
CA ASP A 140 16.90 2.80 -12.46
C ASP A 140 18.41 2.60 -12.53
N GLU A 141 18.97 2.42 -13.72
CA GLU A 141 20.43 2.34 -13.92
C GLU A 141 21.12 3.63 -13.47
N ALA A 142 20.55 4.78 -13.80
CA ALA A 142 21.07 6.08 -13.38
C ALA A 142 21.01 6.26 -11.86
N VAL A 143 19.89 5.89 -11.23
CA VAL A 143 19.72 5.92 -9.76
C VAL A 143 20.77 5.02 -9.10
N GLN A 144 20.97 3.81 -9.60
CA GLN A 144 21.97 2.89 -9.06
C GLN A 144 23.40 3.41 -9.25
N ALA A 145 23.72 3.97 -10.41
CA ALA A 145 25.03 4.56 -10.67
C ALA A 145 25.34 5.73 -9.71
N LEU A 146 24.35 6.60 -9.47
CA LEU A 146 24.49 7.73 -8.54
C LEU A 146 24.58 7.28 -7.07
N LYS A 147 23.89 6.22 -6.70
CA LYS A 147 23.92 5.65 -5.33
C LYS A 147 25.23 4.94 -5.02
N LYS A 148 25.81 4.24 -5.99
CA LYS A 148 27.05 3.45 -5.84
C LYS A 148 28.32 4.30 -5.75
N THR A 149 28.24 5.61 -5.97
CA THR A 149 29.40 6.49 -5.89
C THR A 149 29.93 6.62 -4.46
N GLY A 150 31.23 6.82 -4.34
CA GLY A 150 31.88 7.16 -3.06
C GLY A 150 31.59 8.59 -2.61
N LYS A 151 32.42 9.11 -1.72
CA LYS A 151 32.28 10.44 -1.15
C LYS A 151 32.46 11.56 -2.19
N GLU A 152 33.38 11.40 -3.12
CA GLU A 152 33.58 12.34 -4.23
C GLU A 152 32.88 11.83 -5.50
N VAL A 153 32.08 12.68 -6.10
CA VAL A 153 31.29 12.38 -7.30
C VAL A 153 31.61 13.43 -8.37
N ILE A 154 32.04 12.97 -9.52
CA ILE A 154 32.29 13.82 -10.69
C ILE A 154 31.15 13.64 -11.67
N LEU A 155 30.36 14.71 -11.86
CA LEU A 155 29.24 14.74 -12.78
C LEU A 155 29.63 15.53 -14.04
N GLU A 156 29.42 14.95 -15.21
CA GLU A 156 29.36 15.68 -16.46
C GLU A 156 27.90 16.04 -16.75
N VAL A 157 27.63 17.32 -16.87
CA VAL A 157 26.27 17.83 -17.03
C VAL A 157 26.19 18.83 -18.20
N LYS A 158 24.99 18.95 -18.76
CA LYS A 158 24.69 19.91 -19.82
C LYS A 158 23.29 20.49 -19.58
N TYR A 159 23.22 21.81 -19.49
CA TYR A 159 21.92 22.47 -19.36
C TYR A 159 21.24 22.55 -20.72
N ILE A 160 20.06 21.93 -20.84
CA ILE A 160 19.27 21.92 -22.06
C ILE A 160 18.10 22.88 -21.90
N LYS A 161 18.17 24.06 -22.55
CA LYS A 161 17.21 25.14 -22.41
C LYS A 161 15.79 24.72 -22.82
N GLU A 162 15.69 23.91 -23.87
CA GLU A 162 14.40 23.41 -24.40
C GLU A 162 13.69 22.52 -23.38
N MET A 163 14.43 21.83 -22.53
CA MET A 163 13.86 20.98 -21.49
C MET A 163 13.50 21.74 -20.21
N SER A 164 14.00 22.96 -20.01
CA SER A 164 13.71 23.75 -18.82
C SER A 164 12.25 24.19 -18.73
N ALA A 165 11.58 24.31 -19.86
CA ALA A 165 10.16 24.65 -19.93
C ALA A 165 9.26 23.59 -19.26
N PHE A 166 9.70 22.32 -19.26
CA PHE A 166 8.99 21.21 -18.60
C PHE A 166 8.98 21.32 -17.09
N PHE A 167 9.95 22.03 -16.50
CA PHE A 167 10.05 22.18 -15.05
C PHE A 167 9.42 23.46 -14.52
N LYS A 168 9.26 24.48 -15.41
CA LYS A 168 8.63 25.76 -15.05
C LYS A 168 7.10 25.70 -15.06
N ASN A 169 6.50 24.76 -15.77
CA ASN A 169 5.06 24.62 -15.96
C ASN A 169 4.40 23.58 -15.05
N SER A 170 5.10 23.08 -14.02
CA SER A 170 4.49 22.20 -13.03
C SER A 170 3.52 22.92 -12.06
N GLY A 171 3.19 24.17 -12.36
CA GLY A 171 2.24 25.00 -11.62
C GLY A 171 0.96 25.37 -12.37
N SER A 172 0.73 24.82 -13.58
CA SER A 172 -0.53 25.09 -14.31
C SER A 172 -1.33 23.80 -14.52
N PRO A 173 -2.60 23.75 -14.10
CA PRO A 173 -3.46 22.61 -14.39
C PRO A 173 -3.86 22.65 -15.87
N GLY A 174 -3.43 21.65 -16.67
CA GLY A 174 -4.04 21.47 -17.97
C GLY A 174 -3.20 21.06 -19.17
N ALA A 175 -1.94 20.65 -19.02
CA ALA A 175 -1.21 20.03 -20.13
C ALA A 175 -0.63 18.70 -19.69
N ALA A 176 -1.41 17.64 -19.82
CA ALA A 176 -0.89 16.28 -19.81
C ALA A 176 0.07 16.13 -20.98
N LEU A 177 1.34 15.90 -20.71
CA LEU A 177 2.34 15.61 -21.72
C LEU A 177 2.13 14.19 -22.26
N PRO A 178 2.37 13.93 -23.56
CA PRO A 178 2.00 12.66 -24.22
C PRO A 178 2.69 11.40 -23.69
N TRP A 179 3.58 11.48 -22.71
CA TRP A 179 4.30 10.34 -22.10
C TRP A 179 3.91 10.09 -20.64
N GLU A 180 3.05 10.89 -20.04
CA GLU A 180 2.47 10.54 -18.75
C GLU A 180 1.43 9.45 -18.96
N SER A 181 1.82 8.22 -18.73
CA SER A 181 0.83 7.19 -18.40
C SER A 181 -0.03 7.76 -17.26
N PRO A 182 -1.35 7.69 -17.33
CA PRO A 182 -2.17 8.20 -16.25
C PRO A 182 -1.72 7.52 -14.96
N PRO A 183 -1.38 8.28 -13.91
CA PRO A 183 -1.07 7.69 -12.64
C PRO A 183 -2.29 6.90 -12.21
N SER A 184 -2.13 5.61 -12.04
CA SER A 184 -3.18 4.69 -11.59
C SER A 184 -3.49 4.86 -10.11
N THR A 185 -3.30 6.04 -9.57
CA THR A 185 -3.89 6.54 -8.32
C THR A 185 -3.72 8.05 -8.25
N PRO A 186 -4.76 8.80 -7.99
CA PRO A 186 -4.60 10.21 -7.69
C PRO A 186 -3.86 10.35 -6.36
N GLN A 187 -2.57 10.71 -6.41
CA GLN A 187 -2.00 11.46 -5.31
C GLN A 187 -2.73 12.80 -5.30
N ARG A 188 -3.85 12.85 -4.60
CA ARG A 188 -4.55 14.07 -4.29
C ARG A 188 -3.74 14.90 -3.30
N GLY A 189 -2.72 15.60 -3.78
CA GLY A 189 -2.44 16.90 -3.26
C GLY A 189 -3.49 17.85 -3.86
N THR A 190 -4.72 17.80 -3.42
CA THR A 190 -5.75 18.75 -3.83
C THR A 190 -5.34 20.10 -3.29
N GLU A 191 -4.85 20.97 -4.15
CA GLU A 191 -4.84 22.39 -3.89
C GLU A 191 -6.30 22.80 -3.69
N LEU A 192 -6.60 23.27 -2.49
CA LEU A 192 -7.93 23.73 -2.16
C LEU A 192 -8.20 25.07 -2.83
N SER A 193 -9.35 25.18 -3.47
CA SER A 193 -9.80 26.50 -3.97
C SER A 193 -9.93 27.49 -2.79
N PRO A 194 -9.79 28.80 -3.04
CA PRO A 194 -9.94 29.81 -1.96
C PRO A 194 -11.29 29.75 -1.24
N ALA A 195 -12.32 29.23 -1.85
CA ALA A 195 -13.63 29.02 -1.24
C ALA A 195 -13.62 27.81 -0.29
N GLU A 196 -12.95 26.71 -0.69
CA GLU A 196 -12.81 25.48 0.12
C GLU A 196 -11.95 25.68 1.35
N VAL A 197 -11.06 26.66 1.34
CA VAL A 197 -10.20 27.04 2.48
C VAL A 197 -11.01 27.60 3.66
N LYS A 198 -12.16 28.20 3.39
CA LYS A 198 -13.00 28.87 4.41
C LYS A 198 -14.10 27.99 5.01
N GLU A 199 -14.35 26.83 4.41
CA GLU A 199 -15.41 25.92 4.87
C GLU A 199 -14.93 24.96 5.94
N PRO A 200 -15.76 24.69 6.98
CA PRO A 200 -15.48 23.64 7.95
C PRO A 200 -15.39 22.28 7.26
N ARG A 201 -14.43 21.47 7.68
CA ARG A 201 -14.27 20.09 7.19
C ARG A 201 -14.56 19.12 8.29
N SER A 202 -15.32 18.11 7.98
CA SER A 202 -15.64 17.02 8.89
C SER A 202 -15.17 15.70 8.32
N ILE A 203 -14.42 14.95 9.12
CA ILE A 203 -13.99 13.59 8.81
C ILE A 203 -14.68 12.65 9.80
N PRO A 204 -15.57 11.78 9.34
CA PRO A 204 -16.12 10.73 10.18
C PRO A 204 -15.01 9.79 10.63
N LEU A 205 -14.97 9.46 11.92
CA LEU A 205 -13.95 8.58 12.49
C LEU A 205 -14.16 7.12 12.15
N LYS A 206 -15.37 6.76 11.73
CA LYS A 206 -15.72 5.41 11.32
C LYS A 206 -14.79 4.92 10.20
N MET A 207 -13.90 3.99 10.52
CA MET A 207 -12.89 3.46 9.61
C MET A 207 -12.05 4.52 8.91
N CYS A 208 -11.81 5.65 9.54
CA CYS A 208 -10.85 6.62 9.02
C CYS A 208 -9.43 6.05 9.09
N GLN A 209 -8.58 6.50 8.20
CA GLN A 209 -7.15 6.17 8.19
C GLN A 209 -6.36 7.36 8.72
N VAL A 210 -5.56 7.13 9.75
CA VAL A 210 -4.65 8.13 10.32
C VAL A 210 -3.23 7.69 10.04
N SER A 211 -2.43 8.58 9.47
CA SER A 211 -1.03 8.29 9.13
C SER A 211 -0.10 9.40 9.60
N ARG A 212 1.07 8.99 10.07
CA ARG A 212 2.19 9.90 10.37
C ARG A 212 3.32 9.79 9.34
N LYS A 213 3.17 8.90 8.37
CA LYS A 213 4.11 8.77 7.25
C LYS A 213 3.74 9.79 6.18
N GLN A 214 4.67 10.63 5.84
CA GLN A 214 4.44 11.84 5.07
C GLN A 214 5.36 11.93 3.85
N CYS A 215 4.88 12.58 2.82
CA CYS A 215 5.69 13.05 1.71
C CYS A 215 5.43 14.54 1.52
N PRO A 216 6.43 15.42 1.65
CA PRO A 216 7.84 15.19 1.95
C PRO A 216 8.07 14.72 3.40
N PRO A 217 9.26 14.12 3.71
CA PRO A 217 9.51 13.62 5.05
C PRO A 217 9.38 14.72 6.09
N ASP A 218 8.64 14.40 7.14
CA ASP A 218 8.45 15.27 8.30
C ASP A 218 9.67 15.15 9.22
N THR A 219 10.65 16.01 9.02
CA THR A 219 11.87 16.03 9.84
C THR A 219 11.63 16.41 11.28
N GLU A 220 10.55 17.14 11.56
CA GLU A 220 10.18 17.59 12.91
C GLU A 220 9.16 16.67 13.58
N ASN A 221 8.63 15.68 12.86
CA ASN A 221 7.65 14.71 13.34
C ASN A 221 6.38 15.36 13.95
N ARG A 222 5.87 16.41 13.31
CA ARG A 222 4.68 17.18 13.74
C ARG A 222 3.45 16.97 12.88
N TYR A 223 3.58 16.22 11.76
CA TYR A 223 2.53 16.06 10.77
C TYR A 223 1.72 14.79 11.01
N PHE A 224 0.46 14.84 10.64
CA PHE A 224 -0.38 13.67 10.50
C PHE A 224 -1.49 13.95 9.48
N GLU A 225 -1.95 12.91 8.83
CA GLU A 225 -3.02 12.97 7.85
C GLU A 225 -4.18 12.09 8.30
N VAL A 226 -5.40 12.59 8.12
CA VAL A 226 -6.62 11.85 8.40
C VAL A 226 -7.42 11.74 7.11
N ILE A 227 -7.70 10.51 6.69
CA ILE A 227 -8.44 10.22 5.47
C ILE A 227 -9.75 9.53 5.84
N SER A 228 -10.87 9.98 5.28
CA SER A 228 -12.17 9.35 5.51
C SER A 228 -12.22 7.92 4.96
N SER A 229 -13.13 7.12 5.48
CA SER A 229 -13.35 5.73 5.01
C SER A 229 -13.72 5.64 3.54
N SER A 230 -14.37 6.66 2.98
CA SER A 230 -14.68 6.78 1.56
C SER A 230 -13.47 7.17 0.71
N ARG A 231 -12.39 7.65 1.33
CA ARG A 231 -11.19 8.23 0.71
C ARG A 231 -11.46 9.49 -0.13
N LYS A 232 -12.64 10.06 -0.04
CA LYS A 232 -13.00 11.29 -0.75
C LYS A 232 -12.56 12.55 -0.04
N ASN A 233 -12.45 12.48 1.27
CA ASN A 233 -12.10 13.61 2.14
C ASN A 233 -10.84 13.30 2.93
N SER A 234 -9.95 14.25 3.00
CA SER A 234 -8.75 14.16 3.82
C SER A 234 -8.38 15.52 4.40
N VAL A 235 -7.71 15.49 5.54
CA VAL A 235 -7.08 16.68 6.14
C VAL A 235 -5.64 16.35 6.50
N PHE A 236 -4.75 17.25 6.11
CA PHE A 236 -3.32 17.13 6.40
C PHE A 236 -2.98 18.18 7.44
N LEU A 237 -2.64 17.75 8.64
CA LEU A 237 -2.54 18.60 9.82
C LEU A 237 -1.12 18.62 10.38
N ARG A 238 -0.75 19.75 10.96
CA ARG A 238 0.50 19.95 11.67
C ARG A 238 0.21 20.47 13.07
N ALA A 239 0.83 19.83 14.06
CA ALA A 239 0.75 20.28 15.45
C ALA A 239 1.93 21.19 15.81
N LYS A 240 1.84 21.82 16.97
CA LYS A 240 2.88 22.71 17.51
C LYS A 240 4.20 21.98 17.75
N ASP A 241 4.13 20.75 18.24
CA ASP A 241 5.28 19.90 18.57
C ASP A 241 4.97 18.43 18.34
N PRO A 242 6.00 17.55 18.35
CA PRO A 242 5.80 16.11 18.13
C PRO A 242 4.89 15.43 19.16
N ALA A 243 4.94 15.87 20.42
CA ALA A 243 4.11 15.29 21.49
C ALA A 243 2.62 15.60 21.25
N MET A 244 2.30 16.82 20.82
CA MET A 244 0.94 17.22 20.47
C MET A 244 0.44 16.45 19.25
N ALA A 245 1.27 16.27 18.23
CA ALA A 245 0.93 15.48 17.05
C ALA A 245 0.62 14.02 17.44
N GLN A 246 1.43 13.43 18.29
CA GLN A 246 1.20 12.07 18.79
C GLN A 246 -0.08 11.96 19.62
N SER A 247 -0.36 12.97 20.43
CA SER A 247 -1.59 13.03 21.24
C SER A 247 -2.85 13.06 20.35
N TRP A 248 -2.85 13.86 19.29
CA TRP A 248 -3.96 13.88 18.33
C TRP A 248 -4.08 12.57 17.56
N TYR A 249 -2.98 12.03 17.07
CA TYR A 249 -2.93 10.75 16.40
C TYR A 249 -3.53 9.63 17.26
N ASN A 250 -3.11 9.52 18.52
CA ASN A 250 -3.63 8.51 19.44
C ASN A 250 -5.13 8.71 19.73
N ALA A 251 -5.57 9.95 19.92
CA ALA A 251 -6.97 10.25 20.19
C ALA A 251 -7.88 9.89 19.00
N ILE A 252 -7.45 10.20 17.78
CA ILE A 252 -8.20 9.86 16.57
C ILE A 252 -8.24 8.35 16.35
N GLN A 253 -7.14 7.66 16.53
CA GLN A 253 -7.08 6.20 16.45
C GLN A 253 -7.98 5.52 17.49
N ALA A 254 -7.96 6.00 18.71
CA ALA A 254 -8.84 5.49 19.76
C ALA A 254 -10.32 5.71 19.43
N GLY A 255 -10.67 6.87 18.92
CA GLY A 255 -12.03 7.18 18.46
C GLY A 255 -12.50 6.26 17.34
N SER A 256 -11.64 6.00 16.36
CA SER A 256 -11.93 5.05 15.28
C SER A 256 -12.07 3.62 15.80
N ALA A 257 -11.18 3.20 16.70
CA ALA A 257 -11.23 1.86 17.28
C ALA A 257 -12.51 1.63 18.10
N ASN A 258 -12.99 2.66 18.81
CA ASN A 258 -14.24 2.58 19.60
C ASN A 258 -15.49 2.38 18.71
N LEU A 259 -15.42 2.81 17.45
CA LEU A 259 -16.51 2.64 16.48
C LEU A 259 -16.47 1.31 15.74
N LEU A 260 -15.42 0.53 15.87
CA LEU A 260 -15.24 -0.73 15.15
C LEU A 260 -16.39 -1.73 15.37
N PRO A 261 -16.88 -1.97 16.59
CA PRO A 261 -18.02 -2.87 16.81
C PRO A 261 -19.27 -2.43 16.05
N ARG A 262 -19.53 -1.13 16.00
CA ARG A 262 -20.66 -0.55 15.26
C ARG A 262 -20.51 -0.77 13.74
N VAL A 263 -19.32 -0.58 13.22
CA VAL A 263 -19.03 -0.85 11.80
C VAL A 263 -19.23 -2.32 11.45
N LYS A 264 -18.81 -3.23 12.32
CA LYS A 264 -19.04 -4.68 12.14
C LYS A 264 -20.54 -5.01 12.08
N GLU A 265 -21.37 -4.42 12.94
CA GLU A 265 -22.81 -4.62 12.92
C GLU A 265 -23.47 -4.01 11.67
N GLU A 266 -22.98 -2.87 11.20
CA GLU A 266 -23.45 -2.28 9.93
C GLU A 266 -23.15 -3.20 8.75
N MET A 267 -21.95 -3.78 8.68
CA MET A 267 -21.58 -4.74 7.62
C MET A 267 -22.44 -6.00 7.68
N LYS A 268 -22.65 -6.52 8.88
CA LYS A 268 -23.53 -7.69 9.11
C LYS A 268 -24.98 -7.42 8.71
N SER A 269 -25.49 -6.21 8.94
CA SER A 269 -26.85 -5.84 8.56
C SER A 269 -27.03 -5.73 7.04
N MET A 270 -25.98 -5.41 6.30
CA MET A 270 -26.03 -5.34 4.83
C MET A 270 -26.09 -6.72 4.17
N GLN A 271 -25.52 -7.73 4.80
CA GLN A 271 -25.50 -9.11 4.28
C GLN A 271 -25.76 -10.11 5.40
N LEU A 272 -26.92 -10.70 5.39
CA LEU A 272 -27.31 -11.73 6.34
C LEU A 272 -26.38 -12.95 6.23
N GLY A 273 -25.99 -13.49 7.37
CA GLY A 273 -25.12 -14.67 7.46
C GLY A 273 -23.63 -14.40 7.32
N MET A 274 -23.23 -13.16 7.09
CA MET A 274 -21.81 -12.78 7.12
C MET A 274 -21.38 -12.43 8.53
N GLU A 275 -20.33 -13.05 9.00
CA GLU A 275 -19.69 -12.74 10.28
C GLU A 275 -18.37 -12.01 10.04
N VAL A 276 -18.27 -10.77 10.49
CA VAL A 276 -17.05 -9.98 10.39
C VAL A 276 -16.19 -10.19 11.63
N LYS A 277 -15.04 -10.80 11.47
CA LYS A 277 -14.09 -11.05 12.55
C LYS A 277 -13.21 -9.85 12.83
N HIS A 278 -12.77 -9.18 11.78
CA HIS A 278 -11.90 -8.01 11.89
C HIS A 278 -12.00 -7.11 10.66
N LEU A 279 -11.74 -5.84 10.87
CA LEU A 279 -11.66 -4.79 9.85
C LEU A 279 -10.48 -3.89 10.13
N GLY A 280 -9.76 -3.51 9.11
CA GLY A 280 -8.67 -2.56 9.27
C GLY A 280 -8.05 -2.16 7.95
N TRP A 281 -7.36 -1.02 7.95
CA TRP A 281 -6.55 -0.59 6.85
C TRP A 281 -5.19 -1.28 6.90
N ILE A 282 -4.81 -1.88 5.78
CA ILE A 282 -3.48 -2.45 5.56
C ILE A 282 -2.93 -1.93 4.24
N THR A 283 -1.64 -2.03 4.04
CA THR A 283 -0.99 -1.54 2.83
C THR A 283 -0.48 -2.71 2.01
N GLU A 284 -1.02 -2.87 0.81
CA GLU A 284 -0.54 -3.87 -0.14
C GLU A 284 0.76 -3.39 -0.79
N GLN A 285 1.80 -4.22 -0.71
CA GLN A 285 3.08 -3.96 -1.36
C GLN A 285 3.08 -4.58 -2.76
N VAL A 286 3.35 -3.77 -3.76
CA VAL A 286 3.39 -4.20 -5.16
C VAL A 286 4.83 -4.17 -5.63
N THR A 287 5.24 -5.20 -6.37
CA THR A 287 6.62 -5.37 -6.84
C THR A 287 7.07 -4.22 -7.75
N GLN A 288 6.14 -3.65 -8.50
CA GLN A 288 6.38 -2.50 -9.38
C GLN A 288 5.21 -1.54 -9.26
N GLY A 289 5.36 -0.54 -8.43
CA GLY A 289 4.33 0.47 -8.24
C GLY A 289 4.29 1.06 -6.84
N PRO A 290 3.46 2.07 -6.61
CA PRO A 290 3.28 2.64 -5.29
C PRO A 290 2.55 1.67 -4.37
N GLU A 291 2.88 1.71 -3.09
CA GLU A 291 2.13 1.00 -2.05
C GLU A 291 0.65 1.42 -2.09
N LYS A 292 -0.23 0.44 -1.97
CA LYS A 292 -1.67 0.66 -2.07
C LYS A 292 -2.36 0.39 -0.74
N PRO A 293 -2.92 1.40 -0.07
CA PRO A 293 -3.77 1.14 1.10
C PRO A 293 -5.07 0.47 0.66
N VAL A 294 -5.44 -0.58 1.37
CA VAL A 294 -6.68 -1.34 1.17
C VAL A 294 -7.38 -1.55 2.50
N LEU A 295 -8.71 -1.53 2.48
CA LEU A 295 -9.49 -1.95 3.62
C LEU A 295 -9.66 -3.46 3.59
N ALA A 296 -9.11 -4.14 4.60
CA ALA A 296 -9.21 -5.57 4.76
C ALA A 296 -10.35 -5.94 5.70
N MET A 297 -11.23 -6.80 5.23
CA MET A 297 -12.33 -7.36 6.01
C MET A 297 -12.14 -8.87 6.13
N LEU A 298 -11.91 -9.33 7.35
CA LEU A 298 -11.83 -10.76 7.64
C LEU A 298 -13.20 -11.27 8.06
N THR A 299 -13.71 -12.23 7.30
CA THR A 299 -14.94 -12.95 7.62
C THR A 299 -14.61 -14.37 8.12
N ASP A 300 -15.62 -15.15 8.40
CA ASP A 300 -15.45 -16.56 8.77
C ASP A 300 -14.89 -17.44 7.65
N LYS A 301 -15.05 -17.01 6.38
CA LYS A 301 -14.61 -17.78 5.20
C LYS A 301 -13.56 -17.08 4.32
N ASP A 302 -13.51 -15.75 4.35
CA ASP A 302 -12.74 -14.99 3.37
C ASP A 302 -11.98 -13.82 4.02
N LEU A 303 -10.87 -13.47 3.40
CA LEU A 303 -10.27 -12.14 3.52
C LEU A 303 -10.67 -11.34 2.29
N LEU A 304 -11.42 -10.28 2.49
CA LEU A 304 -11.95 -9.39 1.45
C LEU A 304 -11.18 -8.07 1.46
N LEU A 305 -10.78 -7.60 0.29
CA LEU A 305 -10.07 -6.33 0.13
C LEU A 305 -10.92 -5.33 -0.64
N TYR A 306 -11.02 -4.11 -0.10
CA TYR A 306 -11.80 -3.01 -0.67
C TYR A 306 -10.96 -1.75 -0.81
N PRO A 307 -11.22 -0.92 -1.82
CA PRO A 307 -10.54 0.39 -1.95
C PRO A 307 -11.01 1.41 -0.92
N SER A 308 -12.23 1.24 -0.40
CA SER A 308 -12.88 2.07 0.62
C SER A 308 -13.92 1.27 1.39
N LEU A 309 -14.41 1.81 2.49
CA LEU A 309 -15.46 1.14 3.27
C LEU A 309 -16.71 0.95 2.42
N PRO A 310 -17.23 -0.29 2.30
CA PRO A 310 -18.51 -0.52 1.62
C PRO A 310 -19.65 0.20 2.30
N GLU A 311 -20.46 0.93 1.53
CA GLU A 311 -21.61 1.70 2.01
C GLU A 311 -22.94 1.08 1.58
N SER A 312 -22.91 0.06 0.72
CA SER A 312 -24.08 -0.63 0.21
C SER A 312 -23.84 -2.13 0.10
N LYS A 313 -24.92 -2.90 0.03
CA LYS A 313 -24.86 -4.35 -0.22
C LYS A 313 -24.11 -4.67 -1.53
N GLU A 314 -24.30 -3.86 -2.54
CA GLU A 314 -23.61 -4.03 -3.84
C GLU A 314 -22.11 -3.84 -3.70
N SER A 315 -21.65 -2.78 -3.07
CA SER A 315 -20.22 -2.54 -2.85
C SER A 315 -19.60 -3.58 -1.92
N LEU A 316 -20.33 -4.05 -0.92
CA LEU A 316 -19.90 -5.13 -0.03
C LEU A 316 -19.72 -6.46 -0.79
N SER A 317 -20.58 -6.74 -1.76
CA SER A 317 -20.54 -7.96 -2.59
C SER A 317 -19.47 -7.92 -3.67
N ASN A 318 -18.84 -6.79 -3.92
CA ASN A 318 -17.84 -6.56 -4.97
C ASN A 318 -16.48 -6.10 -4.41
N PRO A 319 -15.78 -6.94 -3.63
CA PRO A 319 -14.42 -6.63 -3.22
C PRO A 319 -13.49 -6.56 -4.43
N THR A 320 -12.43 -5.77 -4.34
CA THR A 320 -11.38 -5.73 -5.37
C THR A 320 -10.66 -7.07 -5.48
N LYS A 321 -10.51 -7.75 -4.35
CA LYS A 321 -9.91 -9.07 -4.24
C LYS A 321 -10.56 -9.85 -3.10
N SER A 322 -10.72 -11.15 -3.31
CA SER A 322 -11.17 -12.09 -2.29
C SER A 322 -10.16 -13.22 -2.16
N HIS A 323 -9.75 -13.50 -0.93
CA HIS A 323 -8.90 -14.63 -0.60
C HIS A 323 -9.70 -15.63 0.25
N PRO A 324 -10.17 -16.75 -0.34
CA PRO A 324 -10.80 -17.81 0.43
C PRO A 324 -9.81 -18.36 1.47
N LEU A 325 -10.16 -18.32 2.74
CA LEU A 325 -9.25 -18.71 3.82
C LEU A 325 -8.85 -20.19 3.73
N ILE A 326 -9.76 -21.04 3.27
CA ILE A 326 -9.49 -22.47 3.07
C ILE A 326 -8.42 -22.74 2.02
N ALA A 327 -8.24 -21.82 1.06
CA ALA A 327 -7.23 -21.93 0.00
C ALA A 327 -6.08 -20.92 0.20
N THR A 328 -5.91 -20.39 1.39
CA THR A 328 -4.94 -19.34 1.70
C THR A 328 -4.05 -19.75 2.88
N ARG A 329 -2.78 -19.35 2.83
CA ARG A 329 -1.78 -19.57 3.88
C ARG A 329 -1.07 -18.30 4.23
N LEU A 330 -0.87 -18.08 5.54
CA LEU A 330 0.12 -17.12 6.03
C LEU A 330 1.51 -17.77 5.91
N VAL A 331 2.38 -17.20 5.08
CA VAL A 331 3.69 -17.80 4.81
C VAL A 331 4.84 -17.09 5.48
N HIS A 332 4.63 -15.83 5.90
CA HIS A 332 5.66 -15.05 6.56
C HIS A 332 5.05 -13.90 7.36
N SER A 333 5.62 -13.62 8.53
CA SER A 333 5.31 -12.45 9.35
C SER A 333 6.58 -11.95 10.04
N GLY A 334 6.81 -10.62 10.00
CA GLY A 334 7.98 -9.99 10.59
C GLY A 334 9.25 -10.09 9.74
N PRO A 335 10.44 -9.81 10.31
CA PRO A 335 11.69 -9.75 9.56
C PRO A 335 12.09 -11.10 8.99
N GLY A 336 12.26 -11.17 7.68
CA GLY A 336 12.64 -12.38 6.97
C GLY A 336 13.75 -12.17 5.97
N LYS A 337 14.64 -13.16 5.89
CA LYS A 337 15.85 -13.10 5.07
C LYS A 337 15.63 -13.45 3.59
N SER A 338 14.41 -13.79 3.16
CA SER A 338 14.23 -14.50 1.89
C SER A 338 13.45 -13.76 0.80
N SER A 339 12.95 -12.55 1.04
CA SER A 339 12.29 -11.77 -0.01
C SER A 339 12.57 -10.28 0.14
N PRO A 340 13.01 -9.60 -0.95
CA PRO A 340 13.22 -8.16 -0.94
C PRO A 340 11.93 -7.36 -0.71
N LEU A 341 10.74 -7.97 -0.85
CA LEU A 341 9.45 -7.35 -0.55
C LEU A 341 9.11 -7.38 0.94
N LEU A 342 9.76 -8.25 1.72
CA LEU A 342 9.51 -8.46 3.15
C LEU A 342 10.54 -7.78 4.04
N ASP A 343 11.16 -6.72 3.56
CA ASP A 343 12.24 -5.98 4.23
C ASP A 343 11.74 -5.13 5.42
N SER A 344 10.44 -5.15 5.70
CA SER A 344 9.81 -4.45 6.82
C SER A 344 9.46 -5.42 7.94
N ASP A 345 9.85 -5.08 9.19
CA ASP A 345 9.48 -5.80 10.41
C ASP A 345 7.96 -5.88 10.65
N LEU A 346 7.17 -5.09 9.91
CA LEU A 346 5.72 -4.97 10.05
C LEU A 346 4.97 -5.54 8.84
N SER A 347 5.55 -6.49 8.13
CA SER A 347 4.94 -7.10 6.95
C SER A 347 4.56 -8.56 7.19
N PHE A 348 3.54 -9.01 6.48
CA PHE A 348 3.19 -10.43 6.37
C PHE A 348 2.83 -10.79 4.93
N GLY A 349 3.03 -12.05 4.57
CA GLY A 349 2.72 -12.58 3.26
C GLY A 349 1.58 -13.58 3.29
N LEU A 350 0.73 -13.55 2.26
CA LEU A 350 -0.30 -14.54 2.01
C LEU A 350 -0.04 -15.23 0.67
N ARG A 351 -0.19 -16.54 0.66
CA ARG A 351 -0.23 -17.34 -0.57
C ARG A 351 -1.59 -17.96 -0.72
N SER A 352 -2.16 -17.85 -1.90
CA SER A 352 -3.46 -18.44 -2.24
C SER A 352 -3.35 -19.29 -3.49
N GLY A 353 -4.02 -20.43 -3.47
CA GLY A 353 -4.22 -21.25 -4.67
C GLY A 353 -5.33 -20.63 -5.51
N THR A 354 -5.07 -20.44 -6.81
CA THR A 354 -6.03 -19.89 -7.77
C THR A 354 -6.06 -20.74 -9.05
N LYS A 355 -7.03 -20.45 -9.91
CA LYS A 355 -7.13 -21.09 -11.24
C LYS A 355 -5.92 -20.79 -12.14
N GLN A 356 -5.18 -19.71 -11.87
CA GLN A 356 -3.98 -19.31 -12.60
C GLN A 356 -2.67 -19.81 -11.94
N GLY A 357 -2.76 -20.49 -10.81
CA GLY A 357 -1.62 -20.96 -10.04
C GLY A 357 -1.59 -20.39 -8.63
N VAL A 358 -0.41 -20.25 -8.07
CA VAL A 358 -0.21 -19.66 -6.74
C VAL A 358 -0.01 -18.17 -6.85
N GLU A 359 -0.84 -17.41 -6.15
CA GLU A 359 -0.66 -15.98 -5.98
C GLU A 359 -0.01 -15.69 -4.62
N THR A 360 0.91 -14.74 -4.60
CA THR A 360 1.55 -14.26 -3.36
C THR A 360 1.28 -12.77 -3.21
N HIS A 361 0.79 -12.37 -2.05
CA HIS A 361 0.52 -10.99 -1.69
C HIS A 361 1.25 -10.64 -0.40
N VAL A 362 1.84 -9.46 -0.36
CA VAL A 362 2.55 -8.94 0.81
C VAL A 362 1.84 -7.69 1.30
N PHE A 363 1.58 -7.65 2.61
CA PHE A 363 0.89 -6.55 3.26
C PHE A 363 1.75 -6.00 4.40
N ARG A 364 1.67 -4.70 4.59
CA ARG A 364 2.30 -3.99 5.68
C ARG A 364 1.26 -3.36 6.59
N VAL A 365 1.52 -3.37 7.87
CA VAL A 365 0.73 -2.72 8.92
C VAL A 365 1.56 -1.65 9.63
N ASP A 366 0.93 -0.82 10.46
CA ASP A 366 1.58 0.34 11.06
C ASP A 366 2.21 0.05 12.43
N SER A 367 1.87 -1.06 13.07
CA SER A 367 2.40 -1.41 14.39
C SER A 367 2.59 -2.91 14.59
N ALA A 368 3.47 -3.28 15.52
CA ALA A 368 3.67 -4.67 15.91
C ALA A 368 2.40 -5.32 16.51
N LYS A 369 1.57 -4.52 17.18
CA LYS A 369 0.27 -4.95 17.70
C LYS A 369 -0.69 -5.34 16.57
N GLU A 370 -0.78 -4.53 15.53
CA GLU A 370 -1.61 -4.83 14.35
C GLU A 370 -1.08 -6.05 13.61
N LEU A 371 0.23 -6.17 13.44
CA LEU A 371 0.84 -7.35 12.83
C LEU A 371 0.46 -8.62 13.59
N SER A 372 0.60 -8.63 14.90
CA SER A 372 0.22 -9.75 15.76
C SER A 372 -1.26 -10.07 15.65
N THR A 373 -2.13 -9.07 15.67
CA THR A 373 -3.59 -9.23 15.55
C THR A 373 -3.96 -9.85 14.21
N TRP A 374 -3.49 -9.30 13.10
CA TRP A 374 -3.80 -9.80 11.76
C TRP A 374 -3.27 -11.21 11.53
N THR A 375 -2.01 -11.48 11.88
CA THR A 375 -1.40 -12.79 11.66
C THR A 375 -2.08 -13.88 12.50
N HIS A 376 -2.39 -13.59 13.76
CA HIS A 376 -3.14 -14.51 14.62
C HIS A 376 -4.54 -14.81 14.08
N LEU A 377 -5.30 -13.76 13.73
CA LEU A 377 -6.66 -13.92 13.22
C LEU A 377 -6.69 -14.61 11.86
N LEU A 378 -5.72 -14.38 11.01
CA LEU A 378 -5.62 -15.05 9.71
C LEU A 378 -5.31 -16.55 9.85
N VAL A 379 -4.35 -16.91 10.68
CA VAL A 379 -4.03 -18.32 10.96
C VAL A 379 -5.23 -19.03 11.58
N GLU A 380 -5.83 -18.44 12.60
CA GLU A 380 -7.04 -18.98 13.23
C GLU A 380 -8.20 -19.07 12.24
N GLY A 381 -8.38 -18.04 11.42
CA GLY A 381 -9.42 -17.99 10.39
C GLY A 381 -9.27 -19.07 9.33
N CYS A 382 -8.06 -19.39 8.90
CA CYS A 382 -7.80 -20.49 7.96
C CYS A 382 -8.18 -21.86 8.57
N HIS A 383 -7.83 -22.10 9.84
CA HIS A 383 -8.22 -23.33 10.54
C HIS A 383 -9.74 -23.42 10.74
N ASN A 384 -10.35 -22.32 11.17
CA ASN A 384 -11.79 -22.29 11.40
C ASN A 384 -12.60 -22.43 10.12
N ALA A 385 -12.14 -21.87 9.00
CA ALA A 385 -12.75 -22.04 7.70
C ALA A 385 -12.72 -23.51 7.25
N ALA A 386 -11.61 -24.21 7.46
CA ALA A 386 -11.51 -25.64 7.18
C ALA A 386 -12.51 -26.46 8.00
N GLU A 387 -12.65 -26.16 9.30
CA GLU A 387 -13.62 -26.81 10.18
C GLU A 387 -15.06 -26.49 9.81
N LEU A 388 -15.34 -25.27 9.37
CA LEU A 388 -16.69 -24.81 8.98
C LEU A 388 -17.14 -25.40 7.66
N ILE A 389 -16.26 -25.43 6.64
CA ILE A 389 -16.55 -25.91 5.29
C ILE A 389 -16.63 -27.42 5.27
N LYS A 390 -15.76 -28.12 5.96
CA LYS A 390 -15.65 -29.58 6.11
C LYS A 390 -15.36 -30.35 4.84
N GLU A 391 -16.01 -30.07 3.73
CA GLU A 391 -15.85 -30.80 2.48
C GLU A 391 -15.80 -29.85 1.29
N VAL A 392 -14.91 -30.13 0.36
CA VAL A 392 -14.82 -29.46 -0.94
C VAL A 392 -14.87 -30.52 -2.04
N THR A 393 -15.62 -30.25 -3.09
CA THR A 393 -15.73 -31.14 -4.24
C THR A 393 -15.25 -30.46 -5.52
N THR A 394 -14.64 -31.23 -6.41
CA THR A 394 -14.21 -30.73 -7.71
C THR A 394 -14.40 -31.84 -8.79
N ALA A 395 -14.80 -31.41 -9.96
CA ALA A 395 -14.87 -32.30 -11.10
C ALA A 395 -13.47 -32.78 -11.51
N CYS A 396 -13.34 -34.03 -11.87
CA CYS A 396 -12.08 -34.61 -12.32
C CYS A 396 -12.30 -35.77 -13.28
N SER A 397 -11.23 -36.21 -13.89
CA SER A 397 -11.19 -37.45 -14.71
C SER A 397 -10.16 -38.41 -14.12
N TRP A 398 -10.55 -39.64 -13.91
CA TRP A 398 -9.70 -40.73 -13.42
C TRP A 398 -9.82 -41.95 -14.32
N ASN A 399 -8.67 -42.43 -14.84
CA ASN A 399 -8.62 -43.53 -15.80
C ASN A 399 -9.57 -43.35 -17.00
N GLY A 400 -9.66 -42.10 -17.50
CA GLY A 400 -10.54 -41.75 -18.61
C GLY A 400 -12.03 -41.64 -18.27
N LYS A 401 -12.39 -41.79 -17.02
CA LYS A 401 -13.77 -41.69 -16.54
C LYS A 401 -14.00 -40.37 -15.79
N GLU A 402 -15.01 -39.63 -16.20
CA GLU A 402 -15.45 -38.43 -15.49
C GLU A 402 -16.07 -38.77 -14.13
N CYS A 403 -15.61 -38.09 -13.10
CA CYS A 403 -16.04 -38.26 -11.72
C CYS A 403 -15.87 -37.00 -10.91
N THR A 404 -16.16 -37.07 -9.64
CA THR A 404 -15.98 -35.95 -8.70
C THR A 404 -15.03 -36.39 -7.58
N LEU A 405 -14.06 -35.54 -7.28
CA LEU A 405 -13.20 -35.65 -6.12
C LEU A 405 -13.83 -34.89 -4.96
N GLY A 406 -14.13 -35.57 -3.86
CA GLY A 406 -14.48 -34.98 -2.58
C GLY A 406 -13.28 -35.05 -1.63
N VAL A 407 -12.98 -33.94 -0.99
CA VAL A 407 -11.97 -33.87 0.07
C VAL A 407 -12.68 -33.40 1.34
N HIS A 408 -12.80 -34.30 2.30
CA HIS A 408 -13.47 -34.06 3.58
C HIS A 408 -12.47 -34.09 4.72
N ILE A 409 -12.57 -33.14 5.64
CA ILE A 409 -11.62 -33.00 6.74
C ILE A 409 -11.50 -34.28 7.60
N ASP A 410 -12.61 -34.98 7.82
CA ASP A 410 -12.67 -36.21 8.64
C ASP A 410 -12.64 -37.50 7.83
N GLU A 411 -13.39 -37.53 6.72
CA GLU A 411 -13.52 -38.72 5.91
C GLU A 411 -12.42 -38.93 4.86
N GLY A 412 -11.62 -37.90 4.60
CA GLY A 412 -10.53 -37.94 3.66
C GLY A 412 -10.96 -37.75 2.19
N PHE A 413 -10.45 -38.62 1.32
CA PHE A 413 -10.60 -38.50 -0.14
C PHE A 413 -11.63 -39.47 -0.66
N THR A 414 -12.55 -38.98 -1.48
CA THR A 414 -13.56 -39.81 -2.14
C THR A 414 -13.63 -39.48 -3.62
N LEU A 415 -13.53 -40.47 -4.49
CA LEU A 415 -13.88 -40.37 -5.90
C LEU A 415 -15.24 -41.01 -6.11
N PHE A 416 -16.17 -40.30 -6.69
CA PHE A 416 -17.55 -40.76 -6.88
C PHE A 416 -18.15 -40.22 -8.18
N THR A 417 -19.17 -40.90 -8.64
CA THR A 417 -20.00 -40.42 -9.75
C THR A 417 -21.26 -39.79 -9.21
N GLU A 418 -21.71 -38.74 -9.87
CA GLU A 418 -22.96 -38.05 -9.56
C GLU A 418 -23.97 -38.21 -10.69
N GLU A 419 -25.22 -38.35 -10.34
CA GLU A 419 -26.34 -38.27 -11.26
C GLU A 419 -27.43 -37.37 -10.62
N MET A 420 -27.81 -36.31 -11.32
CA MET A 420 -28.75 -35.30 -10.84
C MET A 420 -28.39 -34.71 -9.45
N GLY A 421 -27.09 -34.47 -9.21
CA GLY A 421 -26.61 -33.90 -7.95
C GLY A 421 -26.56 -34.87 -6.77
N VAL A 422 -26.82 -36.14 -6.99
CA VAL A 422 -26.78 -37.21 -5.97
C VAL A 422 -25.59 -38.13 -6.21
N ARG A 423 -24.82 -38.42 -5.16
CA ARG A 423 -23.72 -39.44 -5.23
C ARG A 423 -24.30 -40.79 -5.56
N LYS A 424 -23.83 -41.39 -6.64
CA LYS A 424 -24.35 -42.64 -7.13
C LYS A 424 -23.42 -43.83 -6.88
N SER A 425 -22.14 -43.70 -7.17
CA SER A 425 -21.17 -44.76 -7.02
C SER A 425 -19.87 -44.24 -6.46
N ILE A 426 -19.35 -44.86 -5.42
CA ILE A 426 -18.05 -44.56 -4.85
C ILE A 426 -17.01 -45.39 -5.60
N LEU A 427 -16.07 -44.75 -6.27
CA LEU A 427 -14.99 -45.37 -7.03
C LEU A 427 -13.76 -45.64 -6.18
N LEU A 428 -13.47 -44.74 -5.24
CA LEU A 428 -12.35 -44.85 -4.32
C LEU A 428 -12.68 -44.06 -3.06
N GLN A 429 -12.24 -44.55 -1.91
CA GLN A 429 -12.29 -43.82 -0.64
C GLN A 429 -11.03 -44.11 0.15
N GLN A 430 -10.33 -43.09 0.58
CA GLN A 430 -9.12 -43.19 1.39
C GLN A 430 -9.12 -42.13 2.50
N PRO A 431 -8.82 -42.51 3.76
CA PRO A 431 -8.67 -41.57 4.84
C PRO A 431 -7.40 -40.73 4.65
N PHE A 432 -7.37 -39.52 5.28
CA PHE A 432 -6.21 -38.65 5.22
C PHE A 432 -4.94 -39.34 5.75
N GLU A 433 -5.06 -40.20 6.74
CA GLU A 433 -3.94 -40.88 7.39
C GLU A 433 -3.18 -41.79 6.43
N ARG A 434 -3.79 -42.20 5.32
CA ARG A 434 -3.14 -43.00 4.28
C ARG A 434 -2.42 -42.16 3.23
N LEU A 435 -2.67 -40.90 3.15
CA LEU A 435 -1.98 -40.04 2.19
C LEU A 435 -0.49 -39.93 2.57
N ARG A 436 0.37 -40.45 1.73
CA ARG A 436 1.82 -40.38 1.87
C ARG A 436 2.42 -39.18 1.20
N MET A 437 1.93 -38.87 -0.01
CA MET A 437 2.42 -37.77 -0.82
C MET A 437 1.32 -37.25 -1.74
N SER A 438 1.31 -35.93 -1.94
CA SER A 438 0.53 -35.29 -2.99
C SER A 438 1.44 -34.38 -3.81
N SER A 439 1.21 -34.35 -5.11
CA SER A 439 1.91 -33.46 -6.03
C SER A 439 0.98 -33.04 -7.17
N ASP A 440 1.40 -32.04 -7.92
CA ASP A 440 0.66 -31.54 -9.08
C ASP A 440 1.63 -31.05 -10.16
N ASP A 441 1.15 -30.92 -11.39
CA ASP A 441 1.93 -30.37 -12.49
C ASP A 441 1.78 -28.84 -12.67
N GLY A 442 0.96 -28.21 -11.83
CA GLY A 442 0.64 -26.77 -11.90
C GLY A 442 -0.28 -26.37 -13.07
N VAL A 443 -0.69 -27.33 -13.91
CA VAL A 443 -1.53 -27.09 -15.10
C VAL A 443 -2.93 -27.64 -14.90
N ARG A 444 -3.07 -28.96 -14.70
CA ARG A 444 -4.36 -29.64 -14.48
C ARG A 444 -4.27 -30.98 -13.80
N MET A 445 -3.08 -31.59 -13.71
CA MET A 445 -2.90 -32.94 -13.14
C MET A 445 -2.55 -32.87 -11.65
N MET A 446 -3.19 -33.73 -10.90
CA MET A 446 -2.93 -33.96 -9.49
C MET A 446 -2.61 -35.42 -9.24
N PHE A 447 -1.61 -35.65 -8.37
CA PHE A 447 -1.11 -37.00 -8.06
C PHE A 447 -1.24 -37.23 -6.57
N LEU A 448 -1.90 -38.32 -6.17
CA LEU A 448 -2.12 -38.69 -4.78
C LEU A 448 -1.58 -40.10 -4.56
N ASP A 449 -0.65 -40.26 -3.62
CA ASP A 449 -0.10 -41.55 -3.22
C ASP A 449 -0.63 -41.92 -1.82
N PHE A 450 -1.44 -42.97 -1.78
CA PHE A 450 -1.98 -43.54 -0.55
C PHE A 450 -1.20 -44.76 -0.06
N GLY A 451 -0.16 -45.14 -0.77
CA GLY A 451 0.57 -46.40 -0.51
C GLY A 451 -0.20 -47.64 -0.92
N GLY A 452 0.48 -48.79 -0.89
CA GLY A 452 -0.11 -50.04 -1.28
C GLY A 452 0.15 -50.44 -2.76
N PRO A 453 -0.48 -51.52 -3.26
CA PRO A 453 -0.22 -52.03 -4.60
C PRO A 453 -0.69 -51.10 -5.74
N GLU A 454 -1.65 -50.23 -5.46
CA GLU A 454 -2.12 -49.17 -6.40
C GLU A 454 -1.41 -47.86 -6.08
N ALA A 455 -0.12 -47.83 -6.26
CA ALA A 455 0.78 -46.76 -5.91
C ALA A 455 0.19 -45.35 -5.93
N GLU A 456 0.24 -44.66 -7.04
CA GLU A 456 -0.16 -43.29 -7.19
C GLU A 456 -1.39 -43.17 -8.08
N ILE A 457 -2.42 -42.46 -7.63
CA ILE A 457 -3.56 -42.12 -8.50
C ILE A 457 -3.31 -40.79 -9.20
N GLN A 458 -3.66 -40.74 -10.47
CA GLN A 458 -3.52 -39.56 -11.31
C GLN A 458 -4.90 -39.02 -11.66
N LEU A 459 -5.14 -37.78 -11.32
CA LEU A 459 -6.41 -37.10 -11.56
C LEU A 459 -6.21 -35.87 -12.46
N ASP A 460 -7.03 -35.79 -13.50
CA ASP A 460 -7.14 -34.59 -14.31
C ASP A 460 -8.25 -33.72 -13.73
N LEU A 461 -7.88 -32.58 -13.16
CA LEU A 461 -8.84 -31.64 -12.53
C LEU A 461 -9.42 -30.65 -13.54
N HIS A 462 -9.08 -30.76 -14.84
CA HIS A 462 -9.52 -29.87 -15.93
C HIS A 462 -9.10 -28.40 -15.78
N SER A 463 -8.45 -28.03 -14.68
CA SER A 463 -7.93 -26.70 -14.35
C SER A 463 -6.77 -26.82 -13.39
N CYS A 464 -6.09 -25.70 -13.12
CA CYS A 464 -4.96 -25.67 -12.21
C CYS A 464 -5.33 -26.26 -10.84
N PRO A 465 -4.59 -27.27 -10.34
CA PRO A 465 -4.92 -27.97 -9.10
C PRO A 465 -4.56 -27.22 -7.83
N LYS A 466 -3.95 -26.04 -7.92
CA LYS A 466 -3.45 -25.29 -6.74
C LYS A 466 -4.51 -24.97 -5.69
N ILE A 467 -5.76 -24.72 -6.10
CA ILE A 467 -6.85 -24.51 -5.14
C ILE A 467 -7.01 -25.76 -4.25
N ILE A 468 -7.12 -26.93 -4.84
CA ILE A 468 -7.31 -28.21 -4.13
C ILE A 468 -6.08 -28.55 -3.29
N VAL A 469 -4.87 -28.31 -3.80
CA VAL A 469 -3.62 -28.51 -3.06
C VAL A 469 -3.62 -27.66 -1.77
N PHE A 470 -3.98 -26.39 -1.86
CA PHE A 470 -4.06 -25.51 -0.68
C PHE A 470 -5.16 -25.95 0.30
N ILE A 471 -6.29 -26.41 -0.21
CA ILE A 471 -7.38 -26.93 0.62
C ILE A 471 -6.98 -28.18 1.38
N ILE A 472 -6.30 -29.14 0.73
CA ILE A 472 -5.75 -30.31 1.38
C ILE A 472 -4.81 -29.92 2.52
N HIS A 473 -3.92 -28.98 2.28
CA HIS A 473 -3.01 -28.47 3.31
C HIS A 473 -3.75 -27.78 4.46
N SER A 474 -4.83 -27.04 4.16
CA SER A 474 -5.66 -26.41 5.18
C SER A 474 -6.35 -27.43 6.08
N PHE A 475 -6.90 -28.50 5.50
CA PHE A 475 -7.49 -29.60 6.26
C PHE A 475 -6.45 -30.33 7.12
N LEU A 476 -5.28 -30.64 6.57
CA LEU A 476 -4.19 -31.23 7.34
C LEU A 476 -3.75 -30.36 8.51
N SER A 477 -3.59 -29.06 8.28
CA SER A 477 -3.23 -28.10 9.33
C SER A 477 -4.30 -28.03 10.44
N ALA A 478 -5.58 -28.00 10.07
CA ALA A 478 -6.67 -28.03 11.03
C ALA A 478 -6.70 -29.33 11.86
N LYS A 479 -6.45 -30.47 11.23
CA LYS A 479 -6.35 -31.78 11.92
C LYS A 479 -5.18 -31.79 12.90
N VAL A 480 -4.02 -31.27 12.51
CA VAL A 480 -2.85 -31.17 13.37
C VAL A 480 -3.12 -30.26 14.57
N LYS A 481 -3.83 -29.14 14.35
CA LYS A 481 -4.26 -28.24 15.42
C LYS A 481 -5.19 -28.93 16.42
N ARG A 482 -6.15 -29.75 15.95
CA ARG A 482 -7.02 -30.56 16.82
C ARG A 482 -6.25 -31.47 17.78
N LEU A 483 -5.09 -31.96 17.34
CA LEU A 483 -4.23 -32.82 18.13
C LEU A 483 -3.33 -32.05 19.11
N GLY A 484 -3.42 -30.70 19.12
CA GLY A 484 -2.57 -29.85 19.98
C GLY A 484 -1.10 -29.82 19.56
N LEU A 485 -0.78 -30.20 18.32
CA LEU A 485 0.59 -30.28 17.81
C LEU A 485 1.07 -28.97 17.14
N LEU A 486 0.19 -27.99 16.98
CA LEU A 486 0.52 -26.62 16.56
C LEU A 486 0.56 -25.71 17.77
N ALA A 487 1.71 -25.12 18.03
CA ALA A 487 1.88 -24.10 19.06
C ALA A 487 1.45 -22.72 18.53
#